data_451cf643645d1d13e3163f0196609fca
#
_entry.id   451cf643645d1d13e3163f0196609fca
#
_cell.length_a   1.000
_cell.length_b   1.000
_cell.length_c   1.000
_cell.angle_alpha   90.00
_cell.angle_beta   90.00
_cell.angle_gamma   90.00
#
_symmetry.space_group_name_H-M   'P 1'
#
loop_
_entity.id
_entity.type
_entity.pdbx_description
1 polymer ?
#
loop_
_entity_poly.entity_id
_entity_poly.type
_entity_poly.pdbx_seq_one_letter_code
_entity_poly.pdbx_strand_id
1 'polypeptide(L)'
;MENKMLDDPNRKYVPKKEFITYSVSALGQGMIYAIMSSYISDFYLNVLRVTPIFVLLLMFLARIWDAINDPLMGMIMDAHEPKHGKMLTYIIATPIPIALLTLSLFYAPDISMTAKMIYASVTYVLWGMIYTMSDVPFWSLPNAMTPNPSERGSILSIARTTNGIGSAVPMAIFMILGFVLPSLTGLSGLALEKTKYMSIALVASIIGNLLFVMTYFKVKERVKIPKP
;
A
#
# COMPACT_ATOMS: atom_id res chain seq x y z
N MET A 1 -11.37 -32.64 15.63
CA MET A 1 -10.42 -32.45 16.77
C MET A 1 -9.61 -31.16 16.69
N GLU A 2 -9.50 -30.53 15.53
CA GLU A 2 -8.68 -29.31 15.32
C GLU A 2 -9.26 -28.04 15.99
N ASN A 3 -10.56 -27.95 16.17
CA ASN A 3 -11.23 -26.76 16.73
C ASN A 3 -11.06 -26.56 18.24
N LYS A 4 -10.76 -27.62 19.00
CA LYS A 4 -10.59 -27.52 20.46
C LYS A 4 -9.29 -26.91 20.94
N MET A 5 -8.28 -26.77 20.05
CA MET A 5 -6.99 -26.16 20.39
C MET A 5 -6.97 -24.63 20.30
N LEU A 6 -8.00 -24.02 19.73
CA LEU A 6 -8.10 -22.56 19.54
C LEU A 6 -8.95 -21.86 20.62
N ASP A 7 -9.39 -22.58 21.66
CA ASP A 7 -10.35 -22.08 22.65
C ASP A 7 -9.71 -21.41 23.88
N ASP A 8 -8.37 -21.37 23.99
CA ASP A 8 -7.71 -20.67 25.11
C ASP A 8 -7.37 -19.21 24.73
N PRO A 9 -8.13 -18.21 25.22
CA PRO A 9 -7.92 -16.81 24.90
C PRO A 9 -6.60 -16.24 25.44
N ASN A 10 -5.90 -16.95 26.33
CA ASN A 10 -4.64 -16.50 26.92
C ASN A 10 -3.41 -17.11 26.23
N ARG A 11 -3.61 -18.11 25.38
CA ARG A 11 -2.52 -18.75 24.65
C ARG A 11 -2.04 -17.88 23.48
N LYS A 12 -0.73 -17.89 23.24
CA LYS A 12 -0.13 -17.31 22.02
C LYS A 12 -0.13 -18.34 20.91
N TYR A 13 -0.68 -17.97 19.76
CA TYR A 13 -0.85 -18.84 18.59
C TYR A 13 0.10 -18.50 17.45
N VAL A 14 0.60 -17.27 17.41
CA VAL A 14 1.43 -16.75 16.33
C VAL A 14 2.91 -16.95 16.67
N PRO A 15 3.67 -17.77 15.90
CA PRO A 15 5.09 -17.91 16.07
C PRO A 15 5.83 -16.58 15.87
N LYS A 16 6.94 -16.38 16.59
CA LYS A 16 7.75 -15.14 16.46
C LYS A 16 8.15 -14.82 15.02
N LYS A 17 8.42 -15.83 14.18
CA LYS A 17 8.74 -15.63 12.77
C LYS A 17 7.61 -15.00 11.98
N GLU A 18 6.37 -15.46 12.18
CA GLU A 18 5.19 -14.89 11.52
C GLU A 18 4.92 -13.47 12.01
N PHE A 19 5.03 -13.24 13.32
CA PHE A 19 4.90 -11.93 13.94
C PHE A 19 5.88 -10.92 13.32
N ILE A 20 7.17 -11.28 13.25
CA ILE A 20 8.22 -10.43 12.67
C ILE A 20 7.96 -10.22 11.17
N THR A 21 7.60 -11.26 10.44
CA THR A 21 7.32 -11.14 9.00
C THR A 21 6.16 -10.20 8.74
N TYR A 22 5.06 -10.32 9.47
CA TYR A 22 3.92 -9.42 9.32
C TYR A 22 4.29 -7.96 9.63
N SER A 23 5.09 -7.74 10.69
CA SER A 23 5.59 -6.40 11.04
C SER A 23 6.50 -5.81 9.96
N VAL A 24 7.40 -6.62 9.38
CA VAL A 24 8.27 -6.20 8.27
C VAL A 24 7.45 -5.92 7.00
N SER A 25 6.41 -6.71 6.75
CA SER A 25 5.50 -6.47 5.62
C SER A 25 4.71 -5.16 5.79
N ALA A 26 4.35 -4.80 7.03
CA ALA A 26 3.73 -3.51 7.33
C ALA A 26 4.66 -2.33 7.00
N LEU A 27 5.98 -2.48 7.18
CA LEU A 27 6.95 -1.48 6.73
C LEU A 27 6.88 -1.29 5.21
N GLY A 28 6.86 -2.39 4.44
CA GLY A 28 6.72 -2.35 2.98
C GLY A 28 5.42 -1.67 2.54
N GLN A 29 4.30 -1.98 3.19
CA GLN A 29 3.00 -1.37 2.92
C GLN A 29 3.03 0.14 3.22
N GLY A 30 3.68 0.56 4.32
CA GLY A 30 3.89 1.97 4.64
C GLY A 30 4.69 2.72 3.58
N MET A 31 5.74 2.11 3.02
CA MET A 31 6.52 2.70 1.91
C MET A 31 5.65 2.95 0.67
N ILE A 32 4.83 1.98 0.28
CA ILE A 32 3.96 2.08 -0.91
C ILE A 32 2.92 3.18 -0.72
N TYR A 33 2.29 3.24 0.44
CA TYR A 33 1.27 4.26 0.72
C TYR A 33 1.86 5.66 0.82
N ALA A 34 3.00 5.80 1.47
CA ALA A 34 3.61 7.10 1.73
C ALA A 34 4.02 7.83 0.45
N ILE A 35 4.51 7.12 -0.56
CA ILE A 35 4.88 7.79 -1.81
C ILE A 35 3.66 8.40 -2.50
N MET A 36 2.54 7.70 -2.52
CA MET A 36 1.31 8.25 -3.10
C MET A 36 0.76 9.38 -2.22
N SER A 37 0.58 9.16 -0.93
CA SER A 37 -0.08 10.14 -0.06
C SER A 37 0.71 11.42 0.15
N SER A 38 2.05 11.35 0.16
CA SER A 38 2.90 12.50 0.45
C SER A 38 3.38 13.26 -0.79
N TYR A 39 3.52 12.58 -1.94
CA TYR A 39 4.21 13.18 -3.10
C TYR A 39 3.33 13.40 -4.32
N ILE A 40 2.14 12.80 -4.39
CA ILE A 40 1.33 12.89 -5.60
C ILE A 40 0.83 14.30 -5.88
N SER A 41 0.45 15.06 -4.83
CA SER A 41 0.03 16.45 -4.97
C SER A 41 1.12 17.33 -5.57
N ASP A 42 2.33 17.20 -5.01
CA ASP A 42 3.48 17.98 -5.44
C ASP A 42 3.88 17.60 -6.87
N PHE A 43 3.88 16.31 -7.21
CA PHE A 43 4.10 15.83 -8.58
C PHE A 43 3.08 16.39 -9.57
N TYR A 44 1.79 16.40 -9.22
CA TYR A 44 0.75 16.95 -10.09
C TYR A 44 0.88 18.44 -10.31
N LEU A 45 1.23 19.20 -9.28
CA LEU A 45 1.40 20.66 -9.38
C LEU A 45 2.69 21.05 -10.11
N ASN A 46 3.80 20.45 -9.73
CA ASN A 46 5.13 20.92 -10.15
C ASN A 46 5.70 20.19 -11.37
N VAL A 47 5.30 18.93 -11.61
CA VAL A 47 5.80 18.11 -12.72
C VAL A 47 4.78 17.99 -13.85
N LEU A 48 3.55 17.57 -13.56
CA LEU A 48 2.46 17.55 -14.55
C LEU A 48 1.95 18.94 -14.89
N ARG A 49 2.10 19.90 -13.95
CA ARG A 49 1.68 21.30 -14.07
C ARG A 49 0.18 21.47 -14.31
N VAL A 50 -0.63 20.58 -13.71
CA VAL A 50 -2.09 20.74 -13.72
C VAL A 50 -2.52 21.80 -12.71
N THR A 51 -3.73 22.34 -12.88
CA THR A 51 -4.21 23.43 -12.03
C THR A 51 -4.44 23.01 -10.57
N PRO A 52 -4.13 23.86 -9.58
CA PRO A 52 -4.36 23.53 -8.16
C PRO A 52 -5.80 23.16 -7.84
N ILE A 53 -6.78 23.82 -8.46
CA ILE A 53 -8.19 23.51 -8.27
C ILE A 53 -8.54 22.10 -8.74
N PHE A 54 -7.94 21.63 -9.83
CA PHE A 54 -8.11 20.26 -10.29
C PHE A 54 -7.56 19.27 -9.28
N VAL A 55 -6.34 19.48 -8.75
CA VAL A 55 -5.74 18.59 -7.74
C VAL A 55 -6.60 18.51 -6.49
N LEU A 56 -7.09 19.67 -6.00
CA LEU A 56 -7.99 19.74 -4.85
C LEU A 56 -9.28 18.95 -5.09
N LEU A 57 -9.92 19.14 -6.24
CA LEU A 57 -11.17 18.43 -6.58
C LEU A 57 -10.92 16.93 -6.75
N LEU A 58 -9.84 16.53 -7.42
CA LEU A 58 -9.50 15.13 -7.60
C LEU A 58 -9.33 14.43 -6.24
N MET A 59 -8.55 15.01 -5.34
CA MET A 59 -8.31 14.45 -4.02
C MET A 59 -9.56 14.43 -3.16
N PHE A 60 -10.37 15.45 -3.22
CA PHE A 60 -11.65 15.51 -2.49
C PHE A 60 -12.61 14.41 -2.97
N LEU A 61 -12.82 14.32 -4.29
CA LEU A 61 -13.71 13.30 -4.87
C LEU A 61 -13.18 11.88 -4.63
N ALA A 62 -11.86 11.69 -4.67
CA ALA A 62 -11.26 10.40 -4.35
C ALA A 62 -11.53 9.99 -2.90
N ARG A 63 -11.52 10.91 -1.92
CA ARG A 63 -11.87 10.58 -0.53
C ARG A 63 -13.33 10.15 -0.38
N ILE A 64 -14.24 10.76 -1.14
CA ILE A 64 -15.66 10.31 -1.20
C ILE A 64 -15.71 8.90 -1.80
N TRP A 65 -14.94 8.65 -2.87
CA TRP A 65 -14.85 7.34 -3.48
C TRP A 65 -14.30 6.28 -2.52
N ASP A 66 -13.21 6.58 -1.79
CA ASP A 66 -12.63 5.67 -0.80
C ASP A 66 -13.67 5.25 0.26
N ALA A 67 -14.46 6.20 0.76
CA ALA A 67 -15.51 5.93 1.75
C ALA A 67 -16.58 4.93 1.25
N ILE A 68 -16.77 4.82 -0.06
CA ILE A 68 -17.68 3.87 -0.71
C ILE A 68 -16.94 2.58 -1.06
N ASN A 69 -15.74 2.70 -1.59
CA ASN A 69 -14.94 1.59 -2.10
C ASN A 69 -14.48 0.63 -0.98
N ASP A 70 -14.09 1.14 0.19
CA ASP A 70 -13.60 0.31 1.29
C ASP A 70 -14.66 -0.67 1.84
N PRO A 71 -15.91 -0.25 2.13
CA PRO A 71 -16.98 -1.18 2.47
C PRO A 71 -17.30 -2.18 1.35
N LEU A 72 -17.32 -1.72 0.09
CA LEU A 72 -17.57 -2.59 -1.06
C LEU A 72 -16.50 -3.69 -1.16
N MET A 73 -15.23 -3.31 -0.95
CA MET A 73 -14.14 -4.29 -0.95
C MET A 73 -14.28 -5.30 0.19
N GLY A 74 -14.68 -4.85 1.38
CA GLY A 74 -15.01 -5.74 2.50
C GLY A 74 -16.07 -6.77 2.13
N MET A 75 -17.18 -6.33 1.50
CA MET A 75 -18.24 -7.22 1.04
C MET A 75 -17.77 -8.21 -0.06
N ILE A 76 -16.95 -7.76 -1.02
CA ILE A 76 -16.36 -8.63 -2.04
C ILE A 76 -15.49 -9.71 -1.41
N MET A 77 -14.65 -9.33 -0.45
CA MET A 77 -13.84 -10.28 0.32
C MET A 77 -14.69 -11.30 1.07
N ASP A 78 -15.80 -10.85 1.66
CA ASP A 78 -16.69 -11.72 2.42
C ASP A 78 -17.46 -12.71 1.54
N ALA A 79 -17.73 -12.35 0.30
CA ALA A 79 -18.38 -13.21 -0.67
C ALA A 79 -17.45 -14.31 -1.25
N HIS A 80 -16.11 -14.12 -1.19
CA HIS A 80 -15.14 -15.05 -1.79
C HIS A 80 -14.44 -15.91 -0.72
N GLU A 81 -14.37 -17.23 -0.96
CA GLU A 81 -13.61 -18.19 -0.13
C GLU A 81 -12.53 -18.89 -0.98
N PRO A 82 -11.40 -18.26 -1.22
CA PRO A 82 -10.33 -18.89 -1.97
C PRO A 82 -9.64 -19.99 -1.15
N LYS A 83 -9.15 -21.03 -1.84
CA LYS A 83 -8.54 -22.24 -1.23
C LYS A 83 -7.30 -21.96 -0.36
N HIS A 84 -6.59 -20.86 -0.60
CA HIS A 84 -5.31 -20.54 0.04
C HIS A 84 -5.40 -19.47 1.15
N GLY A 85 -6.58 -19.26 1.70
CA GLY A 85 -6.84 -18.21 2.69
C GLY A 85 -7.51 -16.99 2.06
N LYS A 86 -8.49 -16.45 2.79
CA LYS A 86 -9.33 -15.35 2.31
C LYS A 86 -8.53 -14.08 2.06
N MET A 87 -7.71 -13.69 3.04
CA MET A 87 -6.94 -12.43 3.01
C MET A 87 -5.63 -12.58 2.24
N LEU A 88 -4.94 -13.71 2.41
CA LEU A 88 -3.65 -13.98 1.77
C LEU A 88 -3.75 -14.00 0.24
N THR A 89 -4.89 -14.42 -0.32
CA THR A 89 -5.11 -14.40 -1.78
C THR A 89 -5.07 -12.99 -2.35
N TYR A 90 -5.65 -12.00 -1.68
CA TYR A 90 -5.57 -10.60 -2.12
C TYR A 90 -4.16 -10.02 -1.93
N ILE A 91 -3.49 -10.39 -0.85
CA ILE A 91 -2.11 -9.94 -0.56
C ILE A 91 -1.12 -10.38 -1.65
N ILE A 92 -1.29 -11.58 -2.24
CA ILE A 92 -0.41 -12.02 -3.34
C ILE A 92 -0.84 -11.46 -4.70
N ALA A 93 -2.12 -11.17 -4.91
CA ALA A 93 -2.62 -10.71 -6.21
C ALA A 93 -2.32 -9.23 -6.49
N THR A 94 -2.18 -8.40 -5.45
CA THR A 94 -2.12 -6.94 -5.58
C THR A 94 -0.73 -6.32 -5.81
N PRO A 95 0.42 -6.91 -5.42
CA PRO A 95 1.73 -6.27 -5.53
C PRO A 95 2.10 -5.81 -6.95
N ILE A 96 1.89 -6.67 -7.96
CA ILE A 96 2.21 -6.33 -9.35
C ILE A 96 1.32 -5.21 -9.89
N PRO A 97 -0.02 -5.27 -9.79
CA PRO A 97 -0.89 -4.16 -10.17
C PRO A 97 -0.57 -2.84 -9.43
N ILE A 98 -0.29 -2.89 -8.12
CA ILE A 98 0.10 -1.71 -7.33
C ILE A 98 1.40 -1.12 -7.87
N ALA A 99 2.42 -1.94 -8.14
CA ALA A 99 3.69 -1.46 -8.67
C ALA A 99 3.50 -0.75 -10.02
N LEU A 100 2.77 -1.37 -10.93
CA LEU A 100 2.51 -0.79 -12.27
C LEU A 100 1.73 0.53 -12.17
N LEU A 101 0.70 0.58 -11.33
CA LEU A 101 -0.09 1.80 -11.13
C LEU A 101 0.71 2.89 -10.41
N THR A 102 1.58 2.53 -9.45
CA THR A 102 2.47 3.50 -8.78
C THR A 102 3.43 4.13 -9.80
N LEU A 103 4.03 3.36 -10.69
CA LEU A 103 4.87 3.90 -11.77
C LEU A 103 4.06 4.77 -12.72
N SER A 104 2.83 4.36 -13.05
CA SER A 104 1.93 5.17 -13.89
C SER A 104 1.54 6.48 -13.23
N LEU A 105 1.31 6.51 -11.91
CA LEU A 105 0.99 7.74 -11.17
C LEU A 105 2.09 8.81 -11.28
N PHE A 106 3.36 8.38 -11.26
CA PHE A 106 4.53 9.26 -11.30
C PHE A 106 5.16 9.37 -12.70
N TYR A 107 4.45 8.90 -13.73
CA TYR A 107 4.82 9.13 -15.11
C TYR A 107 4.20 10.44 -15.63
N ALA A 108 5.01 11.30 -16.26
CA ALA A 108 4.58 12.58 -16.81
C ALA A 108 4.57 12.53 -18.34
N PRO A 109 3.46 12.11 -18.99
CA PRO A 109 3.36 12.06 -20.44
C PRO A 109 3.35 13.46 -21.06
N ASP A 110 3.91 13.59 -22.25
CA ASP A 110 3.89 14.84 -23.01
C ASP A 110 2.65 14.88 -23.92
N ILE A 111 1.52 15.24 -23.32
CA ILE A 111 0.19 15.28 -23.93
C ILE A 111 -0.52 16.59 -23.57
N SER A 112 -1.67 16.85 -24.17
CA SER A 112 -2.47 18.06 -23.88
C SER A 112 -2.88 18.14 -22.40
N MET A 113 -3.13 19.34 -21.88
CA MET A 113 -3.51 19.57 -20.47
C MET A 113 -4.74 18.75 -20.07
N THR A 114 -5.78 18.74 -20.92
CA THR A 114 -6.99 17.95 -20.67
C THR A 114 -6.69 16.46 -20.59
N ALA A 115 -5.84 15.94 -21.48
CA ALA A 115 -5.44 14.53 -21.44
C ALA A 115 -4.61 14.21 -20.19
N LYS A 116 -3.75 15.11 -19.70
CA LYS A 116 -3.03 14.96 -18.43
C LYS A 116 -3.99 14.87 -17.24
N MET A 117 -5.02 15.72 -17.21
CA MET A 117 -6.03 15.71 -16.15
C MET A 117 -6.82 14.39 -16.14
N ILE A 118 -7.24 13.89 -17.31
CA ILE A 118 -7.91 12.60 -17.44
C ILE A 118 -6.98 11.47 -16.99
N TYR A 119 -5.74 11.46 -17.48
CA TYR A 119 -4.72 10.47 -17.11
C TYR A 119 -4.49 10.42 -15.60
N ALA A 120 -4.28 11.59 -14.97
CA ALA A 120 -4.08 11.70 -13.53
C ALA A 120 -5.29 11.18 -12.75
N SER A 121 -6.53 11.51 -13.18
CA SER A 121 -7.76 11.06 -12.53
C SER A 121 -7.90 9.53 -12.61
N VAL A 122 -7.72 8.97 -13.80
CA VAL A 122 -7.88 7.52 -14.02
C VAL A 122 -6.84 6.73 -13.24
N THR A 123 -5.55 7.12 -13.33
CA THR A 123 -4.48 6.40 -12.63
C THR A 123 -4.61 6.52 -11.12
N TYR A 124 -5.03 7.67 -10.60
CA TYR A 124 -5.24 7.91 -9.18
C TYR A 124 -6.36 7.03 -8.61
N VAL A 125 -7.52 7.02 -9.27
CA VAL A 125 -8.68 6.21 -8.84
C VAL A 125 -8.38 4.72 -8.93
N LEU A 126 -7.79 4.26 -10.04
CA LEU A 126 -7.41 2.85 -10.21
C LEU A 126 -6.39 2.42 -9.14
N TRP A 127 -5.40 3.26 -8.85
CA TRP A 127 -4.44 2.98 -7.80
C TRP A 127 -5.13 2.82 -6.44
N GLY A 128 -6.03 3.74 -6.08
CA GLY A 128 -6.80 3.67 -4.84
C GLY A 128 -7.61 2.37 -4.75
N MET A 129 -8.32 1.99 -5.80
CA MET A 129 -9.11 0.75 -5.84
C MET A 129 -8.24 -0.49 -5.60
N ILE A 130 -7.14 -0.63 -6.32
CA ILE A 130 -6.24 -1.79 -6.17
C ILE A 130 -5.52 -1.76 -4.82
N TYR A 131 -5.17 -0.56 -4.32
CA TYR A 131 -4.56 -0.42 -3.00
C TYR A 131 -5.51 -0.87 -1.88
N THR A 132 -6.79 -0.49 -1.92
CA THR A 132 -7.82 -0.96 -0.98
C THR A 132 -7.95 -2.48 -0.98
N MET A 133 -7.85 -3.14 -2.17
CA MET A 133 -7.83 -4.60 -2.28
C MET A 133 -6.63 -5.24 -1.55
N SER A 134 -5.59 -4.51 -1.29
CA SER A 134 -4.40 -4.92 -0.52
C SER A 134 -4.52 -4.54 0.95
N ASP A 135 -4.95 -3.31 1.23
CA ASP A 135 -4.95 -2.68 2.55
C ASP A 135 -5.97 -3.33 3.49
N VAL A 136 -7.21 -3.49 3.05
CA VAL A 136 -8.29 -4.07 3.86
C VAL A 136 -7.96 -5.49 4.31
N PRO A 137 -7.54 -6.44 3.42
CA PRO A 137 -7.13 -7.77 3.84
C PRO A 137 -5.93 -7.76 4.77
N PHE A 138 -4.94 -6.91 4.50
CA PHE A 138 -3.72 -6.84 5.30
C PHE A 138 -4.02 -6.46 6.75
N TRP A 139 -4.78 -5.39 6.98
CA TRP A 139 -5.11 -4.95 8.34
C TRP A 139 -6.16 -5.83 9.04
N SER A 140 -6.92 -6.62 8.28
CA SER A 140 -7.85 -7.61 8.81
C SER A 140 -7.19 -8.95 9.15
N LEU A 141 -6.03 -9.26 8.56
CA LEU A 141 -5.33 -10.55 8.69
C LEU A 141 -5.05 -10.97 10.15
N PRO A 142 -4.70 -10.07 11.10
CA PRO A 142 -4.51 -10.47 12.50
C PRO A 142 -5.73 -11.13 13.13
N ASN A 143 -6.96 -10.85 12.66
CA ASN A 143 -8.17 -11.51 13.12
C ASN A 143 -8.21 -12.99 12.72
N ALA A 144 -7.58 -13.33 11.58
CA ALA A 144 -7.46 -14.70 11.11
C ALA A 144 -6.19 -15.40 11.62
N MET A 145 -5.17 -14.66 12.08
CA MET A 145 -3.93 -15.23 12.62
C MET A 145 -4.11 -15.82 14.02
N THR A 146 -4.92 -15.16 14.86
CA THR A 146 -5.07 -15.56 16.27
C THR A 146 -6.47 -15.24 16.82
N PRO A 147 -7.04 -16.16 17.62
CA PRO A 147 -8.26 -15.89 18.39
C PRO A 147 -7.99 -15.03 19.64
N ASN A 148 -6.73 -14.92 20.10
CA ASN A 148 -6.36 -14.18 21.30
C ASN A 148 -6.38 -12.66 21.07
N PRO A 149 -7.30 -11.89 21.71
CA PRO A 149 -7.41 -10.45 21.52
C PRO A 149 -6.14 -9.67 21.93
N SER A 150 -5.45 -10.08 22.99
CA SER A 150 -4.23 -9.44 23.47
C SER A 150 -3.07 -9.63 22.50
N GLU A 151 -2.91 -10.85 21.96
CA GLU A 151 -1.90 -11.13 20.93
C GLU A 151 -2.18 -10.34 19.65
N ARG A 152 -3.45 -10.28 19.22
CA ARG A 152 -3.89 -9.49 18.07
C ARG A 152 -3.60 -8.00 18.23
N GLY A 153 -3.91 -7.45 19.41
CA GLY A 153 -3.57 -6.06 19.75
C GLY A 153 -2.06 -5.78 19.67
N SER A 154 -1.24 -6.71 20.17
CA SER A 154 0.22 -6.61 20.08
C SER A 154 0.73 -6.64 18.64
N ILE A 155 0.20 -7.56 17.80
CA ILE A 155 0.53 -7.65 16.38
C ILE A 155 0.21 -6.35 15.67
N LEU A 156 -1.00 -5.82 15.86
CA LEU A 156 -1.45 -4.58 15.22
C LEU A 156 -0.63 -3.37 15.67
N SER A 157 -0.33 -3.26 16.96
CA SER A 157 0.45 -2.14 17.51
C SER A 157 1.86 -2.10 16.91
N ILE A 158 2.57 -3.22 16.90
CA ILE A 158 3.91 -3.29 16.31
C ILE A 158 3.85 -3.06 14.78
N ALA A 159 2.88 -3.65 14.09
CA ALA A 159 2.71 -3.45 12.66
C ALA A 159 2.42 -1.98 12.32
N ARG A 160 1.60 -1.27 13.10
CA ARG A 160 1.36 0.17 12.92
C ARG A 160 2.62 1.00 13.13
N THR A 161 3.42 0.66 14.13
CA THR A 161 4.72 1.33 14.38
C THR A 161 5.68 1.12 13.21
N THR A 162 5.83 -0.12 12.75
CA THR A 162 6.72 -0.42 11.61
C THR A 162 6.20 0.17 10.30
N ASN A 163 4.89 0.23 10.10
CA ASN A 163 4.27 0.93 8.97
C ASN A 163 4.63 2.43 8.98
N GLY A 164 4.56 3.08 10.15
CA GLY A 164 4.99 4.48 10.29
C GLY A 164 6.47 4.69 9.98
N ILE A 165 7.35 3.77 10.42
CA ILE A 165 8.77 3.79 10.04
C ILE A 165 8.91 3.63 8.52
N GLY A 166 8.18 2.67 7.93
CA GLY A 166 8.16 2.44 6.49
C GLY A 166 7.74 3.67 5.70
N SER A 167 6.77 4.42 6.22
CA SER A 167 6.29 5.66 5.59
C SER A 167 7.35 6.77 5.56
N ALA A 168 8.31 6.78 6.48
CA ALA A 168 9.40 7.74 6.48
C ALA A 168 10.54 7.41 5.48
N VAL A 169 10.66 6.14 5.06
CA VAL A 169 11.74 5.70 4.17
C VAL A 169 11.71 6.41 2.80
N PRO A 170 10.58 6.53 2.10
CA PRO A 170 10.52 7.27 0.84
C PRO A 170 10.95 8.73 0.99
N MET A 171 10.63 9.37 2.10
CA MET A 171 11.04 10.76 2.36
C MET A 171 12.57 10.89 2.45
N ALA A 172 13.22 10.00 3.17
CA ALA A 172 14.67 9.98 3.27
C ALA A 172 15.32 9.72 1.90
N ILE A 173 14.81 8.76 1.14
CA ILE A 173 15.32 8.45 -0.20
C ILE A 173 15.11 9.66 -1.14
N PHE A 174 13.97 10.33 -1.11
CA PHE A 174 13.68 11.49 -1.93
C PHE A 174 14.65 12.64 -1.67
N MET A 175 15.00 12.90 -0.41
CA MET A 175 16.03 13.87 -0.04
C MET A 175 17.40 13.49 -0.60
N ILE A 176 17.81 12.23 -0.44
CA ILE A 176 19.10 11.74 -0.96
C ILE A 176 19.16 11.87 -2.48
N LEU A 177 18.09 11.50 -3.18
CA LEU A 177 18.01 11.62 -4.64
C LEU A 177 18.14 13.09 -5.10
N GLY A 178 17.66 14.05 -4.32
CA GLY A 178 17.81 15.47 -4.61
C GLY A 178 19.26 15.94 -4.65
N PHE A 179 20.17 15.30 -3.90
CA PHE A 179 21.60 15.59 -3.92
C PHE A 179 22.38 14.73 -4.92
N VAL A 180 22.04 13.46 -5.01
CA VAL A 180 22.82 12.48 -5.78
C VAL A 180 22.51 12.52 -7.27
N LEU A 181 21.25 12.66 -7.67
CA LEU A 181 20.87 12.65 -9.10
C LEU A 181 21.51 13.79 -9.90
N PRO A 182 21.54 15.06 -9.44
CA PRO A 182 22.19 16.12 -10.19
C PRO A 182 23.68 15.84 -10.47
N SER A 183 24.40 15.32 -9.47
CA SER A 183 25.82 15.02 -9.58
C SER A 183 26.11 13.82 -10.49
N LEU A 184 25.23 12.81 -10.52
CA LEU A 184 25.43 11.62 -11.35
C LEU A 184 24.96 11.80 -12.79
N THR A 185 23.87 12.55 -13.03
CA THR A 185 23.22 12.63 -14.33
C THR A 185 23.43 13.95 -15.06
N GLY A 186 23.85 15.00 -14.37
CA GLY A 186 23.90 16.35 -14.89
C GLY A 186 22.53 16.99 -15.19
N LEU A 187 21.43 16.29 -14.80
CA LEU A 187 20.07 16.78 -15.02
C LEU A 187 19.75 17.96 -14.11
N SER A 188 18.92 18.88 -14.61
CA SER A 188 18.42 20.02 -13.84
C SER A 188 16.98 20.35 -14.21
N GLY A 189 16.32 21.17 -13.40
CA GLY A 189 14.97 21.65 -13.66
C GLY A 189 13.94 20.51 -13.74
N LEU A 190 13.01 20.58 -14.71
CA LEU A 190 11.92 19.64 -14.85
C LEU A 190 12.37 18.19 -15.14
N ALA A 191 13.47 18.02 -15.89
CA ALA A 191 13.99 16.69 -16.19
C ALA A 191 14.49 15.99 -14.91
N LEU A 192 15.17 16.73 -14.04
CA LEU A 192 15.59 16.23 -12.73
C LEU A 192 14.39 15.83 -11.88
N GLU A 193 13.36 16.69 -11.79
CA GLU A 193 12.17 16.39 -10.99
C GLU A 193 11.43 15.14 -11.50
N LYS A 194 11.20 15.03 -12.82
CA LYS A 194 10.61 13.81 -13.41
C LYS A 194 11.40 12.55 -13.05
N THR A 195 12.73 12.61 -13.17
CA THR A 195 13.59 11.46 -12.85
C THR A 195 13.56 11.13 -11.36
N LYS A 196 13.58 12.12 -10.49
CA LYS A 196 13.53 11.95 -9.03
C LYS A 196 12.24 11.26 -8.58
N TYR A 197 11.07 11.72 -9.05
CA TYR A 197 9.79 11.11 -8.72
C TYR A 197 9.66 9.69 -9.27
N MET A 198 10.08 9.46 -10.50
CA MET A 198 10.07 8.12 -11.09
C MET A 198 11.00 7.15 -10.36
N SER A 199 12.19 7.62 -9.95
CA SER A 199 13.16 6.81 -9.22
C SER A 199 12.62 6.36 -7.86
N ILE A 200 12.00 7.27 -7.10
CA ILE A 200 11.43 6.91 -5.80
C ILE A 200 10.20 6.01 -5.95
N ALA A 201 9.37 6.23 -6.98
CA ALA A 201 8.26 5.36 -7.31
C ALA A 201 8.74 3.93 -7.60
N LEU A 202 9.81 3.80 -8.37
CA LEU A 202 10.41 2.51 -8.68
C LEU A 202 10.96 1.81 -7.43
N VAL A 203 11.74 2.52 -6.62
CA VAL A 203 12.32 1.98 -5.39
C VAL A 203 11.24 1.55 -4.40
N ALA A 204 10.25 2.41 -4.14
CA ALA A 204 9.16 2.11 -3.22
C ALA A 204 8.29 0.94 -3.74
N SER A 205 8.04 0.88 -5.05
CA SER A 205 7.27 -0.22 -5.65
C SER A 205 8.01 -1.54 -5.55
N ILE A 206 9.30 -1.60 -5.84
CA ILE A 206 10.07 -2.84 -5.78
C ILE A 206 10.25 -3.28 -4.33
N ILE A 207 10.88 -2.45 -3.50
CA ILE A 207 11.24 -2.82 -2.13
C ILE A 207 9.98 -2.99 -1.28
N GLY A 208 9.02 -2.05 -1.38
CA GLY A 208 7.79 -2.09 -0.62
C GLY A 208 6.97 -3.34 -0.92
N ASN A 209 6.77 -3.69 -2.20
CA ASN A 209 6.03 -4.89 -2.58
C ASN A 209 6.77 -6.19 -2.25
N LEU A 210 8.11 -6.24 -2.37
CA LEU A 210 8.90 -7.41 -1.94
C LEU A 210 8.74 -7.68 -0.44
N LEU A 211 8.79 -6.64 0.39
CA LEU A 211 8.55 -6.77 1.82
C LEU A 211 7.09 -7.16 2.11
N PHE A 212 6.14 -6.54 1.43
CA PHE A 212 4.72 -6.79 1.62
C PHE A 212 4.32 -8.22 1.28
N VAL A 213 4.79 -8.77 0.17
CA VAL A 213 4.45 -10.12 -0.28
C VAL A 213 4.98 -11.23 0.64
N MET A 214 5.97 -10.93 1.50
CA MET A 214 6.47 -11.90 2.49
C MET A 214 5.36 -12.41 3.42
N THR A 215 4.32 -11.60 3.66
CA THR A 215 3.14 -12.03 4.43
C THR A 215 2.52 -13.28 3.84
N TYR A 216 2.30 -13.33 2.53
CA TYR A 216 1.70 -14.49 1.87
C TYR A 216 2.50 -15.79 2.11
N PHE A 217 3.82 -15.73 2.05
CA PHE A 217 4.66 -16.94 2.14
C PHE A 217 4.89 -17.43 3.57
N LYS A 218 4.75 -16.57 4.56
CA LYS A 218 5.18 -16.88 5.93
C LYS A 218 4.08 -16.82 6.98
N VAL A 219 2.99 -16.10 6.72
CA VAL A 219 1.88 -15.94 7.67
C VAL A 219 0.77 -16.94 7.33
N LYS A 220 0.04 -17.41 8.35
CA LYS A 220 -1.05 -18.37 8.20
C LYS A 220 -2.34 -17.85 8.77
N GLU A 221 -3.43 -18.04 8.05
CA GLU A 221 -4.78 -17.88 8.55
C GLU A 221 -5.18 -19.14 9.33
N ARG A 222 -5.43 -19.01 10.65
CA ARG A 222 -5.79 -20.13 11.56
C ARG A 222 -7.25 -20.08 11.95
N VAL A 223 -7.81 -18.88 12.05
CA VAL A 223 -9.18 -18.65 12.47
C VAL A 223 -10.05 -18.41 11.24
N LYS A 224 -11.07 -19.23 11.05
CA LYS A 224 -12.09 -18.97 10.04
C LYS A 224 -12.99 -17.84 10.56
N ILE A 225 -13.01 -16.73 9.85
CA ILE A 225 -13.91 -15.61 10.16
C ILE A 225 -15.30 -16.01 9.65
N PRO A 226 -16.32 -16.05 10.53
CA PRO A 226 -17.69 -16.35 10.12
C PRO A 226 -18.17 -15.36 9.05
N LYS A 227 -19.03 -15.83 8.15
CA LYS A 227 -19.76 -14.92 7.25
C LYS A 227 -20.76 -14.10 8.08
N PRO A 228 -20.91 -12.81 7.80
CA PRO A 228 -21.94 -11.98 8.42
C PRO A 228 -23.35 -12.47 8.08
#